data_9750661c4ef0bdf4bb0fd8bbbf96e20e
#
_entry.id   9750661c4ef0bdf4bb0fd8bbbf96e20e
#
_cell.length_a   1.000
_cell.length_b   1.000
_cell.length_c   1.000
_cell.angle_alpha   90.00
_cell.angle_beta   90.00
_cell.angle_gamma   90.00
#
_symmetry.space_group_name_H-M   'P 1'
#
loop_
_entity.id
_entity.type
_entity.pdbx_description
1 polymer ?
#
loop_
_entity_poly.entity_id
_entity_poly.type
_entity_poly.pdbx_seq_one_letter_code
_entity_poly.pdbx_strand_id
1 'polypeptide(L)'
;MKSREELKREFVDAPAELIEYACQLQDQLAEARAYIAELKQQLFGPKADKLTPEQEEQLQQLTGEAMEQAQRPPPLSQEVLEPEAPAQEKEKSKRRDRRPSPPVQLEVRRRVLEPDDKACAHCHRDRPALGQETTTEYNYEPAKLVVQETVRPKYGTCSCGCGQPGVTIAPLPPRLVPQSKLGLGLAVHLLLSRFDDHVAYYTLERIFRERHGVIIARQQMVQWVEKIAFLLLAIYYLIWEEMAAGNYLQIDETPVKVLDPEVKGKAATGYLWFYAVPGGSVFLEFCDSRSRAGPEKRLRQFQGTIQTDAYEVYNSLQRERPRTLRRLGCLSHARRRFHKALLESSAEALWFIGQMRQLYAIEDEVRDARPASRRTVRRQKAPAVWRALKRRAEQLHAQPRFLPQSTLGKAVNYFLKEYTPLVGYLRDGRFEIDNNLVENDVRPSAVGRRRWLFIGH
;
A
#
# COMPACT_ATOMS: atom_id res chain seq x y z
N MET A 1 -1.92 -31.97 0.71
CA MET A 1 -1.57 -32.04 2.14
C MET A 1 -2.71 -32.78 2.81
N LYS A 2 -2.41 -33.72 3.66
CA LYS A 2 -3.42 -34.45 4.41
C LYS A 2 -3.94 -33.57 5.54
N SER A 3 -5.23 -33.59 5.82
CA SER A 3 -5.81 -32.87 6.93
C SER A 3 -5.42 -33.50 8.28
N ARG A 4 -5.54 -32.74 9.37
CA ARG A 4 -5.27 -33.23 10.73
C ARG A 4 -6.12 -34.48 11.09
N GLU A 5 -7.32 -34.55 10.54
CA GLU A 5 -8.21 -35.70 10.73
C GLU A 5 -7.78 -36.92 9.88
N GLU A 6 -7.25 -36.69 8.67
CA GLU A 6 -6.70 -37.77 7.84
C GLU A 6 -5.44 -38.38 8.46
N LEU A 7 -4.55 -37.55 9.01
CA LEU A 7 -3.37 -38.01 9.74
C LEU A 7 -3.75 -38.82 10.99
N LYS A 8 -4.73 -38.36 11.75
CA LYS A 8 -5.24 -39.12 12.92
C LYS A 8 -5.83 -40.48 12.55
N ARG A 9 -6.43 -40.62 11.37
CA ARG A 9 -6.96 -41.91 10.87
C ARG A 9 -5.87 -42.84 10.37
N GLU A 10 -4.83 -42.29 9.79
CA GLU A 10 -3.72 -43.08 9.24
C GLU A 10 -2.77 -43.61 10.34
N PHE A 11 -2.68 -42.91 11.45
CA PHE A 11 -1.81 -43.21 12.60
C PHE A 11 -2.59 -43.54 13.86
N VAL A 12 -3.68 -44.36 13.72
CA VAL A 12 -4.59 -44.70 14.82
C VAL A 12 -3.88 -45.33 16.03
N ASP A 13 -2.77 -46.05 15.80
CA ASP A 13 -2.00 -46.72 16.83
C ASP A 13 -0.70 -45.97 17.22
N ALA A 14 -0.50 -44.76 16.72
CA ALA A 14 0.68 -43.96 17.05
C ALA A 14 0.47 -43.13 18.32
N PRO A 15 1.52 -42.92 19.14
CA PRO A 15 1.45 -41.98 20.26
C PRO A 15 0.98 -40.59 19.82
N ALA A 16 0.14 -39.95 20.66
CA ALA A 16 -0.41 -38.61 20.37
C ALA A 16 0.67 -37.56 20.02
N GLU A 17 1.83 -37.69 20.61
CA GLU A 17 3.03 -36.85 20.33
C GLU A 17 3.53 -36.99 18.90
N LEU A 18 3.49 -38.18 18.29
CA LEU A 18 3.90 -38.40 16.90
C LEU A 18 2.89 -37.77 15.92
N ILE A 19 1.62 -37.78 16.23
CA ILE A 19 0.58 -37.14 15.42
C ILE A 19 0.73 -35.62 15.49
N GLU A 20 0.96 -35.09 16.69
CA GLU A 20 1.21 -33.63 16.88
C GLU A 20 2.46 -33.17 16.15
N TYR A 21 3.55 -33.94 16.24
CA TYR A 21 4.79 -33.68 15.49
C TYR A 21 4.58 -33.71 13.96
N ALA A 22 3.83 -34.70 13.46
CA ALA A 22 3.47 -34.76 12.03
C ALA A 22 2.62 -33.55 11.59
N CYS A 23 1.71 -33.06 12.44
CA CYS A 23 0.95 -31.85 12.19
C CYS A 23 1.85 -30.60 12.16
N GLN A 24 2.76 -30.46 13.11
CA GLN A 24 3.71 -29.35 13.16
C GLN A 24 4.64 -29.33 11.93
N LEU A 25 5.11 -30.50 11.48
CA LEU A 25 5.88 -30.63 10.25
C LEU A 25 5.08 -30.22 9.01
N GLN A 26 3.80 -30.55 8.94
CA GLN A 26 2.94 -30.12 7.84
C GLN A 26 2.69 -28.60 7.84
N ASP A 27 2.52 -28.01 9.01
CA ASP A 27 2.36 -26.56 9.14
C ASP A 27 3.65 -25.83 8.73
N GLN A 28 4.83 -26.32 9.15
CA GLN A 28 6.13 -25.81 8.72
C GLN A 28 6.33 -25.96 7.21
N LEU A 29 5.90 -27.10 6.64
CA LEU A 29 5.96 -27.33 5.20
C LEU A 29 5.04 -26.37 4.43
N ALA A 30 3.87 -26.08 4.95
CA ALA A 30 2.93 -25.11 4.38
C ALA A 30 3.51 -23.70 4.39
N GLU A 31 4.11 -23.30 5.52
CA GLU A 31 4.80 -22.03 5.66
C GLU A 31 5.99 -21.90 4.71
N ALA A 32 6.81 -22.96 4.59
CA ALA A 32 7.92 -22.99 3.66
C ALA A 32 7.47 -22.86 2.20
N ARG A 33 6.37 -23.53 1.82
CA ARG A 33 5.78 -23.42 0.47
C ARG A 33 5.21 -22.02 0.20
N ALA A 34 4.52 -21.41 1.16
CA ALA A 34 4.03 -20.03 1.05
C ALA A 34 5.20 -19.05 0.90
N TYR A 35 6.27 -19.26 1.64
CA TYR A 35 7.48 -18.46 1.55
C TYR A 35 8.20 -18.65 0.19
N ILE A 36 8.25 -19.85 -0.35
CA ILE A 36 8.78 -20.12 -1.69
C ILE A 36 7.95 -19.41 -2.77
N ALA A 37 6.61 -19.40 -2.64
CA ALA A 37 5.74 -18.70 -3.56
C ALA A 37 5.98 -17.18 -3.50
N GLU A 38 6.16 -16.63 -2.30
CA GLU A 38 6.54 -15.22 -2.10
C GLU A 38 7.93 -14.92 -2.69
N LEU A 39 8.91 -15.81 -2.48
CA LEU A 39 10.23 -15.71 -3.08
C LEU A 39 10.17 -15.72 -4.62
N LYS A 40 9.40 -16.63 -5.21
CA LYS A 40 9.17 -16.67 -6.66
C LYS A 40 8.61 -15.34 -7.17
N GLN A 41 7.63 -14.80 -6.49
CA GLN A 41 7.01 -13.53 -6.87
C GLN A 41 7.97 -12.34 -6.74
N GLN A 42 8.83 -12.33 -5.72
CA GLN A 42 9.80 -11.27 -5.48
C GLN A 42 11.03 -11.35 -6.40
N LEU A 43 11.52 -12.55 -6.70
CA LEU A 43 12.70 -12.77 -7.54
C LEU A 43 12.39 -12.54 -9.03
N PHE A 44 11.22 -12.95 -9.48
CA PHE A 44 10.89 -12.99 -10.90
C PHE A 44 9.75 -12.04 -11.29
N GLY A 45 9.07 -11.41 -10.33
CA GLY A 45 7.97 -10.44 -10.55
C GLY A 45 6.80 -11.04 -11.34
N PRO A 46 6.04 -10.22 -12.11
CA PRO A 46 4.88 -10.70 -12.87
C PRO A 46 5.19 -11.73 -13.98
N LYS A 47 6.46 -12.04 -14.23
CA LYS A 47 6.91 -13.06 -15.17
C LYS A 47 7.31 -14.38 -14.50
N ALA A 48 7.06 -14.53 -13.20
CA ALA A 48 7.40 -15.71 -12.42
C ALA A 48 6.77 -17.01 -12.96
N ASP A 49 5.63 -16.89 -13.64
CA ASP A 49 4.97 -18.04 -14.31
C ASP A 49 5.69 -18.54 -15.57
N LYS A 50 6.82 -17.93 -15.95
CA LYS A 50 7.64 -18.30 -17.11
C LYS A 50 9.10 -18.55 -16.71
N LEU A 51 9.31 -19.35 -15.68
CA LEU A 51 10.63 -19.81 -15.31
C LEU A 51 11.19 -20.70 -16.45
N THR A 52 12.48 -20.55 -16.77
CA THR A 52 13.14 -21.55 -17.62
C THR A 52 13.32 -22.86 -16.84
N PRO A 53 13.37 -24.03 -17.52
CA PRO A 53 13.57 -25.31 -16.85
C PRO A 53 14.82 -25.34 -15.94
N GLU A 54 15.88 -24.64 -16.31
CA GLU A 54 17.12 -24.51 -15.52
C GLU A 54 16.89 -23.68 -14.22
N GLN A 55 16.06 -22.66 -14.28
CA GLN A 55 15.70 -21.85 -13.11
C GLN A 55 14.75 -22.60 -12.16
N GLU A 56 13.88 -23.45 -12.70
CA GLU A 56 13.03 -24.33 -11.87
C GLU A 56 13.87 -25.40 -11.16
N GLU A 57 14.84 -25.98 -11.83
CA GLU A 57 15.74 -26.97 -11.25
C GLU A 57 16.64 -26.38 -10.17
N GLN A 58 17.19 -25.18 -10.38
CA GLN A 58 17.93 -24.44 -9.36
C GLN A 58 17.06 -24.08 -8.15
N LEU A 59 15.81 -23.69 -8.36
CA LEU A 59 14.88 -23.36 -7.29
C LEU A 59 14.49 -24.63 -6.50
N GLN A 60 14.35 -25.80 -7.16
CA GLN A 60 14.09 -27.08 -6.51
C GLN A 60 15.27 -27.56 -5.67
N GLN A 61 16.51 -27.38 -6.15
CA GLN A 61 17.72 -27.70 -5.38
C GLN A 61 17.83 -26.83 -4.14
N LEU A 62 17.66 -25.51 -4.27
CA LEU A 62 17.72 -24.57 -3.16
C LEU A 62 16.63 -24.83 -2.08
N THR A 63 15.46 -25.28 -2.53
CA THR A 63 14.36 -25.62 -1.61
C THR A 63 14.54 -26.98 -0.95
N GLY A 64 15.18 -27.93 -1.63
CA GLY A 64 15.55 -29.24 -1.07
C GLY A 64 16.56 -29.10 0.07
N GLU A 65 17.63 -28.33 -0.14
CA GLU A 65 18.65 -28.06 0.89
C GLU A 65 18.10 -27.30 2.10
N ALA A 66 17.20 -26.34 1.88
CA ALA A 66 16.56 -25.61 2.97
C ALA A 66 15.61 -26.50 3.79
N MET A 67 14.95 -27.48 3.15
CA MET A 67 14.09 -28.45 3.82
C MET A 67 14.90 -29.50 4.60
N GLU A 68 16.06 -29.92 4.12
CA GLU A 68 16.96 -30.81 4.86
C GLU A 68 17.54 -30.18 6.12
N GLN A 69 17.85 -28.87 6.06
CA GLN A 69 18.32 -28.11 7.25
C GLN A 69 17.21 -27.86 8.27
N ALA A 70 15.95 -27.71 7.82
CA ALA A 70 14.79 -27.58 8.71
C ALA A 70 14.39 -28.90 9.37
N GLN A 71 14.85 -30.05 8.87
CA GLN A 71 14.56 -31.39 9.39
C GLN A 71 15.45 -31.83 10.57
N ARG A 72 16.42 -31.01 11.01
CA ARG A 72 17.16 -31.33 12.25
C ARG A 72 16.28 -31.00 13.47
N PRO A 73 15.86 -31.99 14.28
CA PRO A 73 15.02 -31.75 15.43
C PRO A 73 15.75 -30.88 16.47
N PRO A 74 15.06 -29.90 17.06
CA PRO A 74 15.58 -29.21 18.22
C PRO A 74 15.72 -30.20 19.38
N PRO A 75 16.70 -30.03 20.28
CA PRO A 75 16.84 -30.89 21.43
C PRO A 75 15.58 -30.78 22.30
N LEU A 76 15.01 -31.93 22.64
CA LEU A 76 13.83 -32.08 23.48
C LEU A 76 14.14 -31.51 24.88
N SER A 77 13.53 -30.40 25.22
CA SER A 77 13.42 -29.93 26.59
C SER A 77 12.21 -30.61 27.23
N GLN A 78 12.47 -31.40 28.25
CA GLN A 78 11.44 -31.98 29.10
C GLN A 78 10.82 -30.87 29.96
N GLU A 79 9.64 -30.39 29.59
CA GLU A 79 8.71 -29.72 30.50
C GLU A 79 7.42 -30.51 30.58
N VAL A 80 7.13 -30.88 31.82
CA VAL A 80 5.95 -31.65 32.22
C VAL A 80 4.71 -30.79 32.03
N LEU A 81 3.76 -31.24 31.20
CA LEU A 81 2.46 -30.61 31.03
C LEU A 81 1.46 -31.18 32.01
N GLU A 82 0.88 -30.33 32.85
CA GLU A 82 -0.29 -30.65 33.66
C GLU A 82 -1.56 -30.80 32.76
N PRO A 83 -2.53 -31.65 33.12
CA PRO A 83 -3.67 -31.93 32.28
C PRO A 83 -4.74 -30.82 32.36
N GLU A 84 -5.07 -30.23 31.22
CA GLU A 84 -6.18 -29.31 31.09
C GLU A 84 -7.56 -30.00 31.12
N ALA A 85 -8.54 -29.30 31.71
CA ALA A 85 -9.93 -29.70 31.89
C ALA A 85 -10.71 -29.91 30.57
N PRO A 86 -11.80 -30.71 30.58
CA PRO A 86 -12.49 -31.09 29.33
C PRO A 86 -13.20 -29.94 28.66
N ALA A 87 -12.99 -29.84 27.33
CA ALA A 87 -13.58 -28.84 26.47
C ALA A 87 -15.10 -29.00 26.32
N GLN A 88 -15.81 -27.92 26.51
CA GLN A 88 -17.24 -27.81 26.26
C GLN A 88 -17.57 -28.04 24.77
N GLU A 89 -18.61 -28.87 24.54
CA GLU A 89 -19.15 -29.11 23.20
C GLU A 89 -19.56 -27.80 22.49
N LYS A 90 -18.92 -27.51 21.36
CA LYS A 90 -19.32 -26.40 20.49
C LYS A 90 -20.54 -26.79 19.68
N GLU A 91 -21.66 -26.09 19.93
CA GLU A 91 -22.85 -26.14 19.09
C GLU A 91 -22.50 -26.01 17.59
N LYS A 92 -23.09 -26.88 16.77
CA LYS A 92 -22.96 -26.88 15.31
C LYS A 92 -23.46 -25.53 14.77
N SER A 93 -22.55 -24.66 14.37
CA SER A 93 -22.88 -23.39 13.72
C SER A 93 -23.67 -23.66 12.41
N LYS A 94 -24.87 -23.10 12.32
CA LYS A 94 -25.67 -23.06 11.09
C LYS A 94 -24.77 -22.49 9.98
N ARG A 95 -24.76 -23.14 8.81
CA ARG A 95 -24.05 -22.64 7.61
C ARG A 95 -24.44 -21.19 7.37
N ARG A 96 -23.56 -20.26 7.67
CA ARG A 96 -23.72 -18.84 7.32
C ARG A 96 -23.65 -18.74 5.79
N ASP A 97 -24.70 -18.15 5.23
CA ASP A 97 -24.71 -17.78 3.82
C ASP A 97 -23.47 -16.90 3.54
N ARG A 98 -22.58 -17.38 2.67
CA ARG A 98 -21.28 -16.71 2.40
C ARG A 98 -21.42 -15.46 1.53
N ARG A 99 -22.63 -15.04 1.22
CA ARG A 99 -22.87 -13.83 0.44
C ARG A 99 -22.81 -12.62 1.37
N PRO A 100 -21.88 -11.67 1.18
CA PRO A 100 -21.88 -10.46 1.99
C PRO A 100 -23.19 -9.70 1.75
N SER A 101 -23.82 -9.27 2.83
CA SER A 101 -24.98 -8.38 2.75
C SER A 101 -24.57 -7.08 2.05
N PRO A 102 -25.46 -6.46 1.24
CA PRO A 102 -25.17 -5.17 0.63
C PRO A 102 -24.75 -4.15 1.68
N PRO A 103 -23.81 -3.23 1.38
CA PRO A 103 -23.44 -2.16 2.29
C PRO A 103 -24.68 -1.36 2.71
N VAL A 104 -24.79 -1.04 4.00
CA VAL A 104 -25.94 -0.33 4.60
C VAL A 104 -26.24 1.03 3.94
N GLN A 105 -25.27 1.58 3.20
CA GLN A 105 -25.34 2.90 2.57
C GLN A 105 -25.95 2.89 1.16
N LEU A 106 -26.24 1.72 0.57
CA LEU A 106 -26.83 1.65 -0.77
C LEU A 106 -28.35 1.73 -0.70
N GLU A 107 -28.96 2.50 -1.61
CA GLU A 107 -30.40 2.50 -1.82
C GLU A 107 -30.87 1.12 -2.22
N VAL A 108 -31.82 0.54 -1.47
CA VAL A 108 -32.41 -0.76 -1.79
C VAL A 108 -33.74 -0.54 -2.51
N ARG A 109 -33.78 -0.84 -3.80
CA ARG A 109 -35.01 -0.84 -4.60
C ARG A 109 -35.60 -2.22 -4.59
N ARG A 110 -36.74 -2.41 -3.92
CA ARG A 110 -37.42 -3.70 -3.82
C ARG A 110 -38.47 -3.82 -4.92
N ARG A 111 -38.36 -4.90 -5.71
CA ARG A 111 -39.38 -5.33 -6.67
C ARG A 111 -39.98 -6.64 -6.19
N VAL A 112 -41.28 -6.68 -6.01
CA VAL A 112 -42.02 -7.91 -5.67
C VAL A 112 -42.53 -8.53 -6.95
N LEU A 113 -42.23 -9.80 -7.19
CA LEU A 113 -42.75 -10.58 -8.29
C LEU A 113 -43.76 -11.57 -7.71
N GLU A 114 -44.99 -11.42 -8.09
CA GLU A 114 -46.05 -12.32 -7.71
C GLU A 114 -46.33 -13.29 -8.87
N PRO A 115 -46.64 -14.58 -8.58
CA PRO A 115 -47.07 -15.50 -9.63
C PRO A 115 -48.45 -15.10 -10.17
N ASP A 116 -48.65 -15.28 -11.47
CA ASP A 116 -49.90 -14.92 -12.15
C ASP A 116 -51.09 -15.70 -11.63
N ASP A 117 -50.87 -16.94 -11.15
CA ASP A 117 -51.90 -17.80 -10.56
C ASP A 117 -51.49 -18.26 -9.14
N LYS A 118 -52.23 -17.77 -8.15
CA LYS A 118 -52.08 -18.16 -6.74
C LYS A 118 -53.11 -19.20 -6.31
N ALA A 119 -54.07 -19.54 -7.17
CA ALA A 119 -55.11 -20.46 -6.85
C ALA A 119 -54.62 -21.94 -6.91
N CYS A 120 -55.26 -22.78 -6.17
CA CYS A 120 -55.07 -24.23 -6.30
C CYS A 120 -55.71 -24.72 -7.59
N ALA A 121 -54.97 -25.39 -8.45
CA ALA A 121 -55.48 -25.95 -9.70
C ALA A 121 -56.65 -26.94 -9.54
N HIS A 122 -56.84 -27.52 -8.33
CA HIS A 122 -57.86 -28.50 -8.04
C HIS A 122 -59.10 -27.88 -7.39
N CYS A 123 -58.97 -27.01 -6.36
CA CYS A 123 -60.09 -26.48 -5.60
C CYS A 123 -60.35 -24.97 -5.81
N HIS A 124 -59.53 -24.30 -6.67
CA HIS A 124 -59.61 -22.89 -7.06
C HIS A 124 -59.56 -21.90 -5.88
N ARG A 125 -59.15 -22.33 -4.67
CA ARG A 125 -58.92 -21.44 -3.52
C ARG A 125 -57.49 -20.93 -3.49
N ASP A 126 -57.30 -19.69 -3.03
CA ASP A 126 -55.98 -19.11 -2.90
C ASP A 126 -55.11 -19.94 -1.93
N ARG A 127 -53.84 -20.16 -2.36
CA ARG A 127 -52.86 -20.88 -1.53
C ARG A 127 -52.33 -19.97 -0.45
N PRO A 128 -52.16 -20.48 0.81
CA PRO A 128 -51.59 -19.70 1.88
C PRO A 128 -50.10 -19.36 1.56
N ALA A 129 -49.68 -18.13 1.91
CA ALA A 129 -48.30 -17.72 1.74
C ALA A 129 -47.42 -18.51 2.76
N LEU A 130 -46.38 -19.18 2.25
CA LEU A 130 -45.44 -19.97 3.05
C LEU A 130 -44.15 -19.22 3.38
N GLY A 131 -43.91 -18.06 2.78
CA GLY A 131 -42.71 -17.26 2.96
C GLY A 131 -42.31 -16.53 1.65
N GLN A 132 -41.13 -16.01 1.64
CA GLN A 132 -40.58 -15.30 0.46
C GLN A 132 -39.13 -15.70 0.22
N GLU A 133 -38.73 -15.81 -1.02
CA GLU A 133 -37.36 -15.93 -1.43
C GLU A 133 -36.88 -14.56 -1.93
N THR A 134 -35.72 -14.10 -1.46
CA THR A 134 -35.16 -12.82 -1.85
C THR A 134 -33.86 -13.04 -2.61
N THR A 135 -33.81 -12.60 -3.86
CA THR A 135 -32.58 -12.54 -4.66
C THR A 135 -32.10 -11.11 -4.71
N THR A 136 -30.81 -10.91 -4.44
CA THR A 136 -30.20 -9.58 -4.44
C THR A 136 -29.22 -9.47 -5.60
N GLU A 137 -29.31 -8.40 -6.38
CA GLU A 137 -28.36 -8.05 -7.44
C GLU A 137 -27.89 -6.60 -7.25
N TYR A 138 -26.66 -6.30 -7.67
CA TYR A 138 -26.17 -4.93 -7.74
C TYR A 138 -26.46 -4.38 -9.12
N ASN A 139 -27.15 -3.23 -9.17
CA ASN A 139 -27.40 -2.52 -10.41
C ASN A 139 -26.63 -1.19 -10.41
N TYR A 140 -26.13 -0.76 -11.58
CA TYR A 140 -25.38 0.47 -11.76
C TYR A 140 -26.16 1.43 -12.66
N GLU A 141 -26.50 2.62 -12.13
CA GLU A 141 -27.03 3.73 -12.92
C GLU A 141 -25.88 4.67 -13.28
N PRO A 142 -25.60 4.90 -14.56
CA PRO A 142 -24.52 5.80 -14.98
C PRO A 142 -24.71 7.20 -14.42
N ALA A 143 -23.60 7.85 -14.03
CA ALA A 143 -23.60 9.24 -13.62
C ALA A 143 -24.15 10.15 -14.73
N LYS A 144 -24.93 11.15 -14.36
CA LYS A 144 -25.51 12.13 -15.30
C LYS A 144 -24.69 13.41 -15.32
N LEU A 145 -24.33 13.87 -16.53
CA LEU A 145 -23.85 15.23 -16.72
C LEU A 145 -25.07 16.14 -16.90
N VAL A 146 -25.14 17.23 -16.14
CA VAL A 146 -26.27 18.17 -16.17
C VAL A 146 -25.79 19.58 -16.51
N VAL A 147 -26.62 20.34 -17.21
CA VAL A 147 -26.44 21.77 -17.41
C VAL A 147 -27.20 22.49 -16.31
N GLN A 148 -26.50 23.26 -15.50
CA GLN A 148 -27.12 24.09 -14.48
C GLN A 148 -27.21 25.54 -14.98
N GLU A 149 -28.43 26.02 -15.21
CA GLU A 149 -28.70 27.39 -15.61
C GLU A 149 -29.02 28.24 -14.39
N THR A 150 -28.34 29.37 -14.23
CA THR A 150 -28.63 30.36 -13.21
C THR A 150 -29.25 31.57 -13.88
N VAL A 151 -30.56 31.71 -13.75
CA VAL A 151 -31.31 32.85 -14.32
C VAL A 151 -31.34 33.98 -13.29
N ARG A 152 -30.94 35.17 -13.69
CA ARG A 152 -30.99 36.39 -12.85
C ARG A 152 -31.81 37.45 -13.54
N PRO A 153 -33.07 37.65 -13.14
CA PRO A 153 -33.89 38.71 -13.69
C PRO A 153 -33.27 40.09 -13.44
N LYS A 154 -33.42 40.94 -14.44
CA LYS A 154 -33.01 42.36 -14.35
C LYS A 154 -34.22 43.23 -14.17
N TYR A 155 -34.18 44.12 -13.23
CA TYR A 155 -35.26 45.06 -12.95
C TYR A 155 -34.79 46.45 -13.34
N GLY A 156 -35.59 47.11 -14.17
CA GLY A 156 -35.29 48.43 -14.65
C GLY A 156 -35.49 49.57 -13.62
N THR A 157 -35.32 50.78 -14.03
CA THR A 157 -35.52 51.95 -13.21
C THR A 157 -36.97 52.11 -12.74
N CYS A 158 -37.19 52.53 -11.51
CA CYS A 158 -38.52 52.77 -10.98
C CYS A 158 -39.23 53.91 -11.72
N SER A 159 -40.50 53.73 -12.03
CA SER A 159 -41.34 54.78 -12.66
C SER A 159 -41.89 55.82 -11.64
N CYS A 160 -41.49 55.74 -10.36
CA CYS A 160 -41.99 56.61 -9.30
C CYS A 160 -41.42 58.06 -9.32
N GLY A 161 -40.54 58.39 -10.26
CA GLY A 161 -39.90 59.71 -10.35
C GLY A 161 -38.84 60.00 -9.29
N CYS A 162 -38.40 58.97 -8.56
CA CYS A 162 -37.39 59.13 -7.49
C CYS A 162 -35.97 59.48 -7.99
N GLY A 163 -35.75 59.50 -9.32
CA GLY A 163 -34.45 59.84 -9.92
C GLY A 163 -33.34 58.82 -9.68
N GLN A 164 -33.63 57.65 -9.08
CA GLN A 164 -32.65 56.60 -8.87
C GLN A 164 -32.36 55.88 -10.18
N PRO A 165 -31.21 56.16 -10.80
CA PRO A 165 -30.83 55.45 -12.03
C PRO A 165 -30.30 54.04 -11.71
N GLY A 166 -30.62 53.10 -12.55
CA GLY A 166 -29.92 51.84 -12.51
C GLY A 166 -30.79 50.61 -12.74
N VAL A 167 -30.12 49.56 -13.14
CA VAL A 167 -30.67 48.23 -13.27
C VAL A 167 -30.29 47.41 -12.05
N THR A 168 -31.26 46.86 -11.34
CA THR A 168 -31.05 45.95 -10.21
C THR A 168 -31.01 44.52 -10.73
N ILE A 169 -29.94 43.78 -10.41
CA ILE A 169 -29.76 42.35 -10.71
C ILE A 169 -29.14 41.68 -9.51
N ALA A 170 -29.57 40.46 -9.19
CA ALA A 170 -28.94 39.68 -8.13
C ALA A 170 -27.43 39.41 -8.43
N PRO A 171 -26.56 39.45 -7.42
CA PRO A 171 -25.16 39.12 -7.60
C PRO A 171 -25.00 37.71 -8.14
N LEU A 172 -23.98 37.51 -8.98
CA LEU A 172 -23.63 36.15 -9.44
C LEU A 172 -22.98 35.37 -8.29
N PRO A 173 -23.44 34.14 -8.00
CA PRO A 173 -22.77 33.33 -7.01
C PRO A 173 -21.30 33.10 -7.35
N PRO A 174 -20.40 32.99 -6.34
CA PRO A 174 -18.99 32.72 -6.59
C PRO A 174 -18.83 31.40 -7.36
N ARG A 175 -17.94 31.41 -8.33
CA ARG A 175 -17.59 30.24 -9.15
C ARG A 175 -16.17 29.80 -8.87
N LEU A 176 -15.96 28.48 -8.87
CA LEU A 176 -14.65 27.87 -8.65
C LEU A 176 -13.60 28.43 -9.65
N VAL A 177 -13.99 28.50 -10.92
CA VAL A 177 -13.18 29.15 -11.97
C VAL A 177 -14.03 30.24 -12.62
N PRO A 178 -13.64 31.53 -12.46
CA PRO A 178 -14.37 32.63 -13.04
C PRO A 178 -14.52 32.49 -14.58
N GLN A 179 -15.66 32.91 -15.10
CA GLN A 179 -15.98 32.92 -16.54
C GLN A 179 -15.88 31.53 -17.24
N SER A 180 -15.92 30.45 -16.49
CA SER A 180 -15.88 29.11 -17.04
C SER A 180 -17.24 28.39 -16.99
N LYS A 181 -17.40 27.34 -17.78
CA LYS A 181 -18.55 26.43 -17.72
C LYS A 181 -18.35 25.29 -16.70
N LEU A 182 -17.30 25.35 -15.89
CA LEU A 182 -16.97 24.35 -14.90
C LEU A 182 -17.84 24.52 -13.65
N GLY A 183 -18.72 23.56 -13.40
CA GLY A 183 -19.44 23.44 -12.13
C GLY A 183 -18.60 22.63 -11.11
N LEU A 184 -18.93 22.80 -9.82
CA LEU A 184 -18.19 22.12 -8.74
C LEU A 184 -18.20 20.59 -8.88
N GLY A 185 -19.35 19.97 -9.19
CA GLY A 185 -19.45 18.53 -9.39
C GLY A 185 -18.56 18.01 -10.52
N LEU A 186 -18.50 18.74 -11.65
CA LEU A 186 -17.62 18.39 -12.76
C LEU A 186 -16.14 18.57 -12.38
N ALA A 187 -15.79 19.59 -11.60
CA ALA A 187 -14.43 19.80 -11.09
C ALA A 187 -13.96 18.62 -10.23
N VAL A 188 -14.78 18.20 -9.27
CA VAL A 188 -14.49 17.04 -8.40
C VAL A 188 -14.35 15.77 -9.24
N HIS A 189 -15.28 15.52 -10.19
CA HIS A 189 -15.20 14.36 -11.08
C HIS A 189 -13.91 14.34 -11.89
N LEU A 190 -13.48 15.48 -12.46
CA LEU A 190 -12.23 15.58 -13.20
C LEU A 190 -11.00 15.25 -12.35
N LEU A 191 -10.94 15.78 -11.12
CA LEU A 191 -9.83 15.53 -10.20
C LEU A 191 -9.75 14.06 -9.80
N LEU A 192 -10.86 13.47 -9.33
CA LEU A 192 -10.91 12.06 -8.93
C LEU A 192 -10.59 11.15 -10.10
N SER A 193 -11.25 11.33 -11.24
CA SER A 193 -10.98 10.50 -12.42
C SER A 193 -9.53 10.61 -12.89
N ARG A 194 -8.93 11.79 -12.82
CA ARG A 194 -7.56 12.01 -13.30
C ARG A 194 -6.52 11.45 -12.33
N PHE A 195 -6.64 11.71 -11.04
CA PHE A 195 -5.57 11.47 -10.05
C PHE A 195 -5.81 10.22 -9.21
N ASP A 196 -7.05 9.87 -8.92
CA ASP A 196 -7.41 8.68 -8.15
C ASP A 196 -7.67 7.47 -9.06
N ASP A 197 -8.55 7.63 -10.05
CA ASP A 197 -8.85 6.58 -11.06
C ASP A 197 -7.78 6.46 -12.17
N HIS A 198 -6.82 7.35 -12.21
CA HIS A 198 -5.72 7.42 -13.19
C HIS A 198 -6.17 7.51 -14.66
N VAL A 199 -7.34 8.07 -14.94
CA VAL A 199 -7.89 8.19 -16.30
C VAL A 199 -7.14 9.30 -17.06
N ALA A 200 -6.67 8.98 -18.26
CA ALA A 200 -6.05 9.98 -19.14
C ALA A 200 -7.08 10.99 -19.68
N TYR A 201 -6.69 12.26 -19.84
CA TYR A 201 -7.59 13.30 -20.40
C TYR A 201 -8.18 12.92 -21.76
N TYR A 202 -7.42 12.25 -22.62
CA TYR A 202 -7.91 11.70 -23.88
C TYR A 202 -9.10 10.74 -23.67
N THR A 203 -8.99 9.89 -22.66
CA THR A 203 -10.07 8.94 -22.33
C THR A 203 -11.28 9.66 -21.75
N LEU A 204 -11.08 10.69 -20.91
CA LEU A 204 -12.17 11.53 -20.37
C LEU A 204 -12.90 12.28 -21.49
N GLU A 205 -12.16 12.88 -22.43
CA GLU A 205 -12.75 13.54 -23.61
C GLU A 205 -13.66 12.58 -24.39
N ARG A 206 -13.19 11.34 -24.62
CA ARG A 206 -13.97 10.30 -25.26
C ARG A 206 -15.20 9.90 -24.44
N ILE A 207 -15.06 9.71 -23.12
CA ILE A 207 -16.18 9.38 -22.21
C ILE A 207 -17.27 10.46 -22.27
N PHE A 208 -16.89 11.74 -22.17
CA PHE A 208 -17.86 12.83 -22.25
C PHE A 208 -18.60 12.86 -23.58
N ARG A 209 -17.87 12.65 -24.68
CA ARG A 209 -18.47 12.63 -26.02
C ARG A 209 -19.40 11.42 -26.22
N GLU A 210 -18.97 10.22 -25.89
CA GLU A 210 -19.68 8.98 -26.21
C GLU A 210 -20.82 8.67 -25.23
N ARG A 211 -20.63 8.95 -23.93
CA ARG A 211 -21.64 8.62 -22.91
C ARG A 211 -22.60 9.76 -22.60
N HIS A 212 -22.16 11.00 -22.76
CA HIS A 212 -22.94 12.20 -22.37
C HIS A 212 -23.26 13.11 -23.55
N GLY A 213 -22.75 12.84 -24.76
CA GLY A 213 -22.98 13.68 -25.94
C GLY A 213 -22.37 15.08 -25.87
N VAL A 214 -21.40 15.30 -24.94
CA VAL A 214 -20.80 16.61 -24.69
C VAL A 214 -19.33 16.59 -25.07
N ILE A 215 -18.89 17.59 -25.83
CA ILE A 215 -17.48 17.75 -26.22
C ILE A 215 -16.81 18.71 -25.23
N ILE A 216 -15.91 18.18 -24.41
CA ILE A 216 -15.03 18.94 -23.52
C ILE A 216 -13.59 18.62 -23.95
N ALA A 217 -12.94 19.58 -24.58
CA ALA A 217 -11.59 19.40 -25.09
C ALA A 217 -10.60 19.13 -23.96
N ARG A 218 -9.66 18.19 -24.17
CA ARG A 218 -8.63 17.86 -23.16
C ARG A 218 -7.82 19.07 -22.70
N GLN A 219 -7.49 20.01 -23.60
CA GLN A 219 -6.80 21.26 -23.24
C GLN A 219 -7.61 22.08 -22.21
N GLN A 220 -8.93 22.13 -22.37
CA GLN A 220 -9.80 22.83 -21.44
C GLN A 220 -9.83 22.16 -20.07
N MET A 221 -9.84 20.81 -20.04
CA MET A 221 -9.75 20.06 -18.78
C MET A 221 -8.42 20.32 -18.05
N VAL A 222 -7.30 20.35 -18.77
CA VAL A 222 -5.97 20.69 -18.22
C VAL A 222 -5.99 22.08 -17.60
N GLN A 223 -6.48 23.10 -18.34
CA GLN A 223 -6.57 24.47 -17.83
C GLN A 223 -7.46 24.60 -16.59
N TRP A 224 -8.54 23.86 -16.52
CA TRP A 224 -9.40 23.84 -15.33
C TRP A 224 -8.68 23.24 -14.14
N VAL A 225 -8.03 22.09 -14.34
CA VAL A 225 -7.29 21.40 -13.28
C VAL A 225 -6.13 22.27 -12.78
N GLU A 226 -5.41 22.96 -13.66
CA GLU A 226 -4.35 23.91 -13.28
C GLU A 226 -4.88 25.03 -12.38
N LYS A 227 -6.00 25.66 -12.74
CA LYS A 227 -6.63 26.70 -11.91
C LYS A 227 -7.12 26.17 -10.57
N ILE A 228 -7.67 24.95 -10.53
CA ILE A 228 -8.08 24.31 -9.27
C ILE A 228 -6.85 24.02 -8.42
N ALA A 229 -5.77 23.48 -9.01
CA ALA A 229 -4.53 23.21 -8.30
C ALA A 229 -3.96 24.48 -7.64
N PHE A 230 -4.01 25.61 -8.35
CA PHE A 230 -3.62 26.90 -7.77
C PHE A 230 -4.46 27.27 -6.53
N LEU A 231 -5.77 27.06 -6.57
CA LEU A 231 -6.65 27.33 -5.42
C LEU A 231 -6.34 26.39 -4.23
N LEU A 232 -5.86 25.18 -4.49
CA LEU A 232 -5.52 24.20 -3.46
C LEU A 232 -4.11 24.40 -2.87
N LEU A 233 -3.29 25.32 -3.39
CA LEU A 233 -1.93 25.54 -2.90
C LEU A 233 -1.85 25.85 -1.41
N ALA A 234 -2.80 26.61 -0.87
CA ALA A 234 -2.82 26.92 0.54
C ALA A 234 -2.98 25.65 1.40
N ILE A 235 -3.88 24.75 1.00
CA ILE A 235 -4.09 23.46 1.68
C ILE A 235 -2.84 22.58 1.53
N TYR A 236 -2.22 22.56 0.35
CA TYR A 236 -0.99 21.83 0.08
C TYR A 236 0.13 22.23 1.05
N TYR A 237 0.34 23.52 1.29
CA TYR A 237 1.35 24.01 2.23
C TYR A 237 0.98 23.75 3.69
N LEU A 238 -0.30 23.88 4.05
CA LEU A 238 -0.77 23.55 5.41
C LEU A 238 -0.54 22.07 5.75
N ILE A 239 -0.76 21.16 4.80
CA ILE A 239 -0.44 19.73 4.98
C ILE A 239 1.05 19.55 5.31
N TRP A 240 1.93 20.24 4.59
CA TRP A 240 3.37 20.19 4.86
C TRP A 240 3.71 20.71 6.27
N GLU A 241 3.17 21.83 6.68
CA GLU A 241 3.41 22.43 8.00
C GLU A 241 2.98 21.47 9.11
N GLU A 242 1.79 20.89 9.00
CA GLU A 242 1.30 19.87 9.95
C GLU A 242 2.22 18.66 10.02
N MET A 243 2.61 18.12 8.89
CA MET A 243 3.50 16.96 8.82
C MET A 243 4.88 17.26 9.41
N ALA A 244 5.43 18.42 9.11
CA ALA A 244 6.75 18.84 9.60
C ALA A 244 6.75 19.05 11.13
N ALA A 245 5.64 19.49 11.72
CA ALA A 245 5.48 19.62 13.17
C ALA A 245 5.49 18.26 13.90
N GLY A 246 5.13 17.16 13.22
CA GLY A 246 5.10 15.80 13.79
C GLY A 246 6.47 15.18 14.08
N ASN A 247 7.55 15.75 13.61
CA ASN A 247 8.96 15.38 13.79
C ASN A 247 9.36 13.93 13.42
N TYR A 248 8.53 13.20 12.66
CA TYR A 248 8.87 11.91 12.06
C TYR A 248 8.26 11.77 10.67
N LEU A 249 9.09 11.56 9.66
CA LEU A 249 8.69 11.40 8.27
C LEU A 249 9.36 10.18 7.65
N GLN A 250 8.63 9.46 6.81
CA GLN A 250 9.19 8.55 5.82
C GLN A 250 9.34 9.28 4.49
N ILE A 251 10.43 9.01 3.78
CA ILE A 251 10.73 9.68 2.51
C ILE A 251 11.15 8.63 1.48
N ASP A 252 10.57 8.74 0.30
CA ASP A 252 10.93 7.93 -0.88
C ASP A 252 10.77 8.77 -2.14
N GLU A 253 11.41 8.38 -3.24
CA GLU A 253 11.30 9.06 -4.52
C GLU A 253 11.10 8.09 -5.69
N THR A 254 10.39 8.55 -6.71
CA THR A 254 10.18 7.78 -7.93
C THR A 254 10.44 8.62 -9.17
N PRO A 255 11.14 8.06 -10.19
CA PRO A 255 11.38 8.78 -11.44
C PRO A 255 10.09 8.91 -12.25
N VAL A 256 9.93 10.05 -12.93
CA VAL A 256 8.85 10.30 -13.89
C VAL A 256 9.41 10.80 -15.21
N LYS A 257 8.71 10.50 -16.31
CA LYS A 257 9.05 11.04 -17.62
C LYS A 257 8.40 12.40 -17.81
N VAL A 258 9.20 13.39 -18.18
CA VAL A 258 8.75 14.77 -18.41
C VAL A 258 8.97 15.10 -19.87
N LEU A 259 7.93 15.62 -20.54
CA LEU A 259 8.09 16.20 -21.86
C LEU A 259 8.61 17.61 -21.70
N ASP A 260 9.83 17.82 -22.16
CA ASP A 260 10.44 19.13 -22.22
C ASP A 260 10.26 19.69 -23.64
N PRO A 261 9.52 20.78 -23.82
CA PRO A 261 9.28 21.37 -25.14
C PRO A 261 10.58 21.87 -25.81
N GLU A 262 11.60 22.16 -25.04
CA GLU A 262 12.90 22.62 -25.57
C GLU A 262 13.76 21.46 -26.08
N VAL A 263 13.52 20.25 -25.61
CA VAL A 263 14.29 19.03 -25.98
C VAL A 263 13.48 18.18 -26.95
N LYS A 264 13.62 18.43 -28.25
CA LYS A 264 12.93 17.64 -29.28
C LYS A 264 13.37 16.17 -29.25
N GLY A 265 12.38 15.27 -29.12
CA GLY A 265 12.55 13.83 -29.33
C GLY A 265 13.01 13.01 -28.12
N LYS A 266 13.25 13.61 -26.96
CA LYS A 266 13.62 12.87 -25.73
C LYS A 266 12.83 13.39 -24.53
N ALA A 267 12.27 12.46 -23.75
CA ALA A 267 11.69 12.80 -22.47
C ALA A 267 12.80 12.95 -21.41
N ALA A 268 12.79 14.05 -20.69
CA ALA A 268 13.61 14.24 -19.51
C ALA A 268 13.17 13.30 -18.37
N THR A 269 14.01 13.10 -17.37
CA THR A 269 13.65 12.34 -16.17
C THR A 269 13.62 13.29 -14.98
N GLY A 270 12.43 13.59 -14.51
CA GLY A 270 12.20 14.24 -13.22
C GLY A 270 11.91 13.21 -12.12
N TYR A 271 11.69 13.68 -10.91
CA TYR A 271 11.45 12.85 -9.73
C TYR A 271 10.28 13.41 -8.92
N LEU A 272 9.41 12.50 -8.46
CA LEU A 272 8.41 12.79 -7.46
C LEU A 272 8.96 12.34 -6.11
N TRP A 273 9.06 13.26 -5.17
CA TRP A 273 9.48 13.05 -3.80
C TRP A 273 8.26 12.93 -2.91
N PHE A 274 8.18 11.84 -2.18
CA PHE A 274 7.11 11.54 -1.23
C PHE A 274 7.63 11.74 0.18
N TYR A 275 6.93 12.54 0.94
CA TYR A 275 7.13 12.71 2.37
C TYR A 275 5.85 12.24 3.04
N ALA A 276 5.92 11.25 3.91
CA ALA A 276 4.75 10.65 4.53
C ALA A 276 4.88 10.57 6.05
N VAL A 277 3.81 10.85 6.75
CA VAL A 277 3.64 10.46 8.15
C VAL A 277 3.05 9.05 8.14
N PRO A 278 3.70 8.03 8.74
CA PRO A 278 3.17 6.67 8.73
C PRO A 278 1.71 6.57 9.18
N GLY A 279 0.84 6.10 8.30
CA GLY A 279 -0.61 6.02 8.54
C GLY A 279 -1.35 7.37 8.56
N GLY A 280 -0.72 8.44 8.10
CA GLY A 280 -1.28 9.79 8.07
C GLY A 280 -1.14 10.48 6.71
N SER A 281 -0.87 11.78 6.74
CA SER A 281 -0.78 12.62 5.55
C SER A 281 0.44 12.31 4.69
N VAL A 282 0.29 12.49 3.38
CA VAL A 282 1.34 12.35 2.38
C VAL A 282 1.51 13.69 1.63
N PHE A 283 2.74 14.13 1.52
CA PHE A 283 3.11 15.33 0.76
C PHE A 283 3.96 14.92 -0.43
N LEU A 284 3.61 15.39 -1.61
CA LEU A 284 4.25 15.06 -2.88
C LEU A 284 4.87 16.32 -3.49
N GLU A 285 6.15 16.25 -3.86
CA GLU A 285 6.86 17.35 -4.52
C GLU A 285 7.54 16.87 -5.80
N PHE A 286 7.40 17.61 -6.88
CA PHE A 286 8.12 17.38 -8.12
C PHE A 286 9.46 18.11 -8.11
N CYS A 287 10.52 17.43 -8.60
CA CYS A 287 11.83 18.01 -8.86
C CYS A 287 12.36 17.54 -10.22
N ASP A 288 13.04 18.44 -10.93
CA ASP A 288 13.60 18.14 -12.26
C ASP A 288 14.74 17.10 -12.23
N SER A 289 15.33 16.86 -11.07
CA SER A 289 16.44 15.93 -10.90
C SER A 289 16.39 15.21 -9.56
N ARG A 290 17.13 14.08 -9.45
CA ARG A 290 17.38 13.38 -8.19
C ARG A 290 18.49 14.05 -7.36
N SER A 291 18.73 15.32 -7.55
CA SER A 291 19.80 16.02 -6.82
C SER A 291 19.42 16.26 -5.36
N ARG A 292 20.43 16.59 -4.57
CA ARG A 292 20.28 16.97 -3.16
C ARG A 292 19.36 18.17 -2.95
N ALA A 293 19.29 19.07 -3.93
CA ALA A 293 18.60 20.37 -3.80
C ALA A 293 17.12 20.23 -3.41
N GLY A 294 16.42 19.21 -3.93
CA GLY A 294 15.01 18.95 -3.61
C GLY A 294 14.79 18.67 -2.11
N PRO A 295 15.29 17.55 -1.59
CA PRO A 295 15.09 17.20 -0.19
C PRO A 295 15.78 18.19 0.78
N GLU A 296 16.90 18.80 0.40
CA GLU A 296 17.56 19.81 1.23
C GLU A 296 16.68 21.05 1.43
N LYS A 297 16.10 21.59 0.35
CA LYS A 297 15.19 22.73 0.42
C LYS A 297 13.99 22.41 1.33
N ARG A 298 13.38 21.26 1.15
CA ARG A 298 12.20 20.85 1.89
C ARG A 298 12.50 20.59 3.36
N LEU A 299 13.60 19.90 3.66
CA LEU A 299 13.99 19.56 5.02
C LEU A 299 14.76 20.66 5.77
N ARG A 300 15.03 21.82 5.14
CA ARG A 300 15.88 22.88 5.74
C ARG A 300 15.48 23.24 7.16
N GLN A 301 14.20 23.40 7.42
CA GLN A 301 13.65 23.78 8.72
C GLN A 301 13.13 22.58 9.53
N PHE A 302 13.06 21.40 8.92
CA PHE A 302 12.57 20.21 9.60
C PHE A 302 13.53 19.78 10.72
N GLN A 303 12.97 19.52 11.89
CA GLN A 303 13.70 18.97 13.04
C GLN A 303 13.04 17.68 13.48
N GLY A 304 13.78 16.59 13.46
CA GLY A 304 13.21 15.30 13.83
C GLY A 304 13.93 14.12 13.20
N THR A 305 13.16 13.08 12.97
CA THR A 305 13.63 11.82 12.41
C THR A 305 13.06 11.63 11.00
N ILE A 306 13.93 11.28 10.06
CA ILE A 306 13.55 10.84 8.73
C ILE A 306 13.87 9.36 8.58
N GLN A 307 13.00 8.60 7.94
CA GLN A 307 13.26 7.21 7.57
C GLN A 307 13.33 7.10 6.05
N THR A 308 14.45 6.59 5.55
CA THR A 308 14.77 6.61 4.12
C THR A 308 15.52 5.34 3.74
N ASP A 309 15.70 5.14 2.44
CA ASP A 309 16.72 4.23 1.93
C ASP A 309 18.14 4.77 2.26
N ALA A 310 19.18 4.07 1.80
CA ALA A 310 20.57 4.49 2.01
C ALA A 310 21.08 5.48 0.96
N TYR A 311 20.21 6.29 0.36
CA TYR A 311 20.65 7.31 -0.58
C TYR A 311 21.54 8.34 0.14
N GLU A 312 22.73 8.59 -0.44
CA GLU A 312 23.80 9.36 0.23
C GLU A 312 23.41 10.80 0.57
N VAL A 313 22.46 11.37 -0.13
CA VAL A 313 21.92 12.70 0.16
C VAL A 313 21.41 12.80 1.60
N TYR A 314 20.67 11.82 2.07
CA TYR A 314 20.13 11.84 3.42
C TYR A 314 21.23 11.67 4.49
N ASN A 315 22.25 10.87 4.18
CA ASN A 315 23.42 10.72 5.07
C ASN A 315 24.18 12.04 5.19
N SER A 316 24.36 12.77 4.07
CA SER A 316 25.03 14.07 4.10
C SER A 316 24.25 15.12 4.88
N LEU A 317 22.92 15.18 4.68
CA LEU A 317 22.05 16.08 5.45
C LEU A 317 22.10 15.81 6.96
N GLN A 318 22.10 14.53 7.35
CA GLN A 318 22.24 14.18 8.77
C GLN A 318 23.63 14.55 9.33
N ARG A 319 24.72 14.32 8.59
CA ARG A 319 26.08 14.69 9.02
C ARG A 319 26.24 16.19 9.26
N GLU A 320 25.57 17.00 8.43
CA GLU A 320 25.59 18.47 8.58
C GLU A 320 24.71 18.97 9.73
N ARG A 321 23.67 18.20 10.06
CA ARG A 321 22.68 18.57 11.08
C ARG A 321 22.48 17.47 12.16
N PRO A 322 23.54 16.98 12.80
CA PRO A 322 23.49 15.79 13.66
C PRO A 322 22.64 15.97 14.93
N ARG A 323 22.42 17.23 15.35
CA ARG A 323 21.63 17.56 16.55
C ARG A 323 20.13 17.66 16.26
N THR A 324 19.75 18.06 15.04
CA THR A 324 18.37 18.36 14.68
C THR A 324 17.75 17.36 13.70
N LEU A 325 18.58 16.61 12.97
CA LEU A 325 18.11 15.64 11.99
C LEU A 325 18.71 14.26 12.29
N ARG A 326 17.84 13.28 12.47
CA ARG A 326 18.21 11.87 12.62
C ARG A 326 17.68 11.07 11.43
N ARG A 327 18.51 10.15 10.92
CA ARG A 327 18.06 9.21 9.88
C ARG A 327 17.87 7.81 10.47
N LEU A 328 16.79 7.15 10.08
CA LEU A 328 16.54 5.72 10.22
C LEU A 328 16.72 5.05 8.87
N GLY A 329 17.16 3.80 8.89
CA GLY A 329 17.25 2.94 7.72
C GLY A 329 15.94 2.18 7.48
N CYS A 330 15.89 1.50 6.34
CA CYS A 330 14.78 0.64 5.93
C CYS A 330 15.24 -0.82 5.91
N LEU A 331 14.64 -1.68 6.76
CA LEU A 331 15.00 -3.11 6.82
C LEU A 331 14.57 -3.83 5.53
N SER A 332 13.48 -3.43 4.88
CA SER A 332 13.03 -3.98 3.61
C SER A 332 14.11 -3.86 2.52
N HIS A 333 14.80 -2.72 2.44
CA HIS A 333 15.91 -2.52 1.51
C HIS A 333 17.12 -3.43 1.82
N ALA A 334 17.45 -3.64 3.09
CA ALA A 334 18.48 -4.58 3.49
C ALA A 334 18.07 -6.01 3.13
N ARG A 335 16.84 -6.43 3.47
CA ARG A 335 16.28 -7.75 3.14
C ARG A 335 16.31 -8.03 1.65
N ARG A 336 15.90 -7.08 0.81
CA ARG A 336 15.91 -7.18 -0.65
C ARG A 336 17.30 -7.46 -1.22
N ARG A 337 18.37 -6.96 -0.59
CA ARG A 337 19.74 -7.24 -1.00
C ARG A 337 20.14 -8.70 -0.71
N PHE A 338 19.76 -9.23 0.46
CA PHE A 338 19.98 -10.66 0.76
C PHE A 338 19.13 -11.56 -0.13
N HIS A 339 17.91 -11.17 -0.49
CA HIS A 339 17.13 -11.90 -1.50
C HIS A 339 17.85 -12.01 -2.85
N LYS A 340 18.50 -10.93 -3.29
CA LYS A 340 19.32 -10.98 -4.52
C LYS A 340 20.54 -11.90 -4.40
N ALA A 341 21.03 -12.14 -3.19
CA ALA A 341 22.16 -13.01 -2.94
C ALA A 341 21.79 -14.50 -2.87
N LEU A 342 20.50 -14.87 -2.87
CA LEU A 342 20.06 -16.27 -2.79
C LEU A 342 20.59 -17.14 -3.91
N LEU A 343 20.71 -16.62 -5.11
CA LEU A 343 21.23 -17.37 -6.27
C LEU A 343 22.73 -17.67 -6.20
N GLU A 344 23.48 -16.86 -5.46
CA GLU A 344 24.94 -16.98 -5.34
C GLU A 344 25.35 -17.70 -4.04
N SER A 345 24.65 -17.44 -2.93
CA SER A 345 24.99 -17.93 -1.59
C SER A 345 23.73 -18.21 -0.80
N SER A 346 23.01 -19.27 -1.16
CA SER A 346 21.67 -19.58 -0.61
C SER A 346 21.65 -19.72 0.90
N ALA A 347 22.55 -20.52 1.49
CA ALA A 347 22.54 -20.80 2.92
C ALA A 347 22.75 -19.54 3.78
N GLU A 348 23.73 -18.70 3.42
CA GLU A 348 24.01 -17.46 4.17
C GLU A 348 22.88 -16.45 4.00
N ALA A 349 22.41 -16.28 2.75
CA ALA A 349 21.32 -15.35 2.48
C ALA A 349 20.02 -15.76 3.18
N LEU A 350 19.66 -17.04 3.18
CA LEU A 350 18.49 -17.58 3.90
C LEU A 350 18.60 -17.37 5.40
N TRP A 351 19.79 -17.56 5.99
CA TRP A 351 20.00 -17.31 7.40
C TRP A 351 19.69 -15.85 7.75
N PHE A 352 20.24 -14.87 6.98
CA PHE A 352 19.94 -13.45 7.22
C PHE A 352 18.46 -13.12 7.06
N ILE A 353 17.82 -13.65 6.03
CA ILE A 353 16.39 -13.45 5.77
C ILE A 353 15.56 -14.04 6.91
N GLY A 354 15.90 -15.24 7.39
CA GLY A 354 15.25 -15.88 8.52
C GLY A 354 15.36 -15.07 9.82
N GLN A 355 16.54 -14.50 10.11
CA GLN A 355 16.71 -13.60 11.26
C GLN A 355 15.90 -12.29 11.10
N MET A 356 15.88 -11.71 9.90
CA MET A 356 15.06 -10.52 9.63
C MET A 356 13.56 -10.83 9.76
N ARG A 357 13.11 -12.03 9.39
CA ARG A 357 11.72 -12.47 9.60
C ARG A 357 11.33 -12.46 11.08
N GLN A 358 12.24 -12.84 11.99
CA GLN A 358 11.98 -12.76 13.43
C GLN A 358 11.75 -11.30 13.89
N LEU A 359 12.47 -10.33 13.30
CA LEU A 359 12.21 -8.92 13.58
C LEU A 359 10.82 -8.48 13.12
N TYR A 360 10.39 -8.91 11.94
CA TYR A 360 9.02 -8.63 11.47
C TYR A 360 7.95 -9.31 12.32
N ALA A 361 8.20 -10.54 12.79
CA ALA A 361 7.27 -11.23 13.70
C ALA A 361 7.07 -10.46 15.02
N ILE A 362 8.14 -9.84 15.55
CA ILE A 362 8.03 -8.96 16.72
C ILE A 362 7.17 -7.72 16.40
N GLU A 363 7.29 -7.16 15.20
CA GLU A 363 6.45 -6.03 14.76
C GLU A 363 4.99 -6.43 14.62
N ASP A 364 4.72 -7.62 14.07
CA ASP A 364 3.36 -8.15 13.91
C ASP A 364 2.66 -8.37 15.26
N GLU A 365 3.40 -8.85 16.27
CA GLU A 365 2.88 -9.02 17.64
C GLU A 365 2.40 -7.69 18.27
N VAL A 366 3.04 -6.58 17.90
CA VAL A 366 2.76 -5.26 18.50
C VAL A 366 2.14 -4.26 17.52
N ARG A 367 1.63 -4.73 16.39
CA ARG A 367 1.12 -3.89 15.29
C ARG A 367 0.11 -2.87 15.78
N ASP A 368 -0.88 -3.32 16.55
CA ASP A 368 -1.99 -2.49 17.03
C ASP A 368 -1.75 -1.93 18.45
N ALA A 369 -0.54 -2.15 18.99
CA ALA A 369 -0.21 -1.69 20.32
C ALA A 369 0.17 -0.20 20.34
N ARG A 370 -0.06 0.46 21.49
CA ARG A 370 0.36 1.86 21.70
C ARG A 370 1.90 1.99 21.57
N PRO A 371 2.42 3.15 21.13
CA PRO A 371 3.86 3.36 20.94
C PRO A 371 4.72 2.99 22.12
N ALA A 372 4.27 3.26 23.35
CA ALA A 372 5.02 2.89 24.56
C ALA A 372 5.18 1.36 24.69
N SER A 373 4.11 0.61 24.45
CA SER A 373 4.13 -0.86 24.48
C SER A 373 4.98 -1.43 23.35
N ARG A 374 4.84 -0.92 22.12
CA ARG A 374 5.69 -1.29 20.97
C ARG A 374 7.17 -1.13 21.34
N ARG A 375 7.56 0.02 21.89
CA ARG A 375 8.94 0.29 22.31
C ARG A 375 9.42 -0.73 23.35
N THR A 376 8.60 -1.06 24.34
CA THR A 376 8.97 -2.01 25.41
C THR A 376 9.24 -3.40 24.85
N VAL A 377 8.33 -3.97 24.08
CA VAL A 377 8.48 -5.30 23.48
C VAL A 377 9.67 -5.37 22.53
N ARG A 378 9.83 -4.36 21.64
CA ARG A 378 10.98 -4.24 20.76
C ARG A 378 12.30 -4.27 21.51
N ARG A 379 12.42 -3.52 22.59
CA ARG A 379 13.65 -3.45 23.42
C ARG A 379 13.95 -4.75 24.17
N GLN A 380 12.93 -5.55 24.46
CA GLN A 380 13.11 -6.85 25.09
C GLN A 380 13.52 -7.93 24.08
N LYS A 381 12.84 -8.01 22.94
CA LYS A 381 12.96 -9.14 22.00
C LYS A 381 13.98 -8.89 20.88
N ALA A 382 13.98 -7.74 20.25
CA ALA A 382 14.77 -7.48 19.05
C ALA A 382 16.30 -7.40 19.23
N PRO A 383 16.89 -6.94 20.36
CA PRO A 383 18.34 -6.76 20.49
C PRO A 383 19.15 -8.05 20.33
N ALA A 384 18.62 -9.20 20.71
CA ALA A 384 19.29 -10.48 20.52
C ALA A 384 19.45 -10.81 19.03
N VAL A 385 18.37 -10.63 18.25
CA VAL A 385 18.35 -10.86 16.80
C VAL A 385 19.29 -9.89 16.09
N TRP A 386 19.25 -8.60 16.43
CA TRP A 386 20.16 -7.59 15.87
C TRP A 386 21.64 -7.88 16.14
N ARG A 387 21.97 -8.35 17.36
CA ARG A 387 23.34 -8.76 17.69
C ARG A 387 23.78 -9.98 16.90
N ALA A 388 22.89 -10.96 16.70
CA ALA A 388 23.19 -12.14 15.89
C ALA A 388 23.46 -11.74 14.43
N LEU A 389 22.58 -10.94 13.82
CA LEU A 389 22.75 -10.41 12.47
C LEU A 389 24.08 -9.67 12.31
N LYS A 390 24.40 -8.76 13.24
CA LYS A 390 25.65 -7.98 13.20
C LYS A 390 26.87 -8.89 13.29
N ARG A 391 26.90 -9.78 14.27
CA ARG A 391 28.03 -10.71 14.50
C ARG A 391 28.27 -11.58 13.24
N ARG A 392 27.20 -12.12 12.65
CA ARG A 392 27.35 -12.94 11.45
C ARG A 392 27.86 -12.13 10.25
N ALA A 393 27.36 -10.91 10.08
CA ALA A 393 27.82 -10.00 9.03
C ALA A 393 29.33 -9.64 9.21
N GLU A 394 29.77 -9.35 10.43
CA GLU A 394 31.17 -9.07 10.76
C GLU A 394 32.06 -10.30 10.55
N GLN A 395 31.59 -11.49 10.94
CA GLN A 395 32.29 -12.76 10.70
C GLN A 395 32.49 -13.03 9.22
N LEU A 396 31.46 -12.85 8.40
CA LEU A 396 31.56 -13.03 6.94
C LEU A 396 32.51 -12.00 6.33
N HIS A 397 32.39 -10.74 6.73
CA HIS A 397 33.23 -9.65 6.22
C HIS A 397 34.72 -9.86 6.54
N ALA A 398 35.04 -10.51 7.66
CA ALA A 398 36.40 -10.79 8.08
C ALA A 398 37.01 -12.05 7.45
N GLN A 399 36.24 -12.83 6.69
CA GLN A 399 36.76 -14.05 6.06
C GLN A 399 37.73 -13.72 4.91
N PRO A 400 38.85 -14.45 4.76
CA PRO A 400 39.79 -14.22 3.65
C PRO A 400 39.18 -14.43 2.25
N ARG A 401 38.12 -15.26 2.17
CA ARG A 401 37.39 -15.55 0.92
C ARG A 401 36.21 -14.59 0.68
N PHE A 402 36.02 -13.57 1.50
CA PHE A 402 34.96 -12.59 1.32
C PHE A 402 35.17 -11.79 0.03
N LEU A 403 34.18 -11.81 -0.84
CA LEU A 403 34.20 -11.08 -2.10
C LEU A 403 33.28 -9.86 -1.98
N PRO A 404 33.81 -8.63 -1.74
CA PRO A 404 33.00 -7.44 -1.51
C PRO A 404 32.06 -7.07 -2.65
N GLN A 405 32.39 -7.46 -3.89
CA GLN A 405 31.63 -7.14 -5.09
C GLN A 405 30.60 -8.23 -5.46
N SER A 406 30.62 -9.39 -4.80
CA SER A 406 29.59 -10.41 -4.94
C SER A 406 28.23 -9.89 -4.47
N THR A 407 27.14 -10.56 -4.82
CA THR A 407 25.80 -10.15 -4.37
C THR A 407 25.66 -10.26 -2.86
N LEU A 408 26.20 -11.32 -2.24
CA LEU A 408 26.27 -11.48 -0.79
C LEU A 408 27.17 -10.40 -0.18
N GLY A 409 28.35 -10.15 -0.74
CA GLY A 409 29.29 -9.14 -0.25
C GLY A 409 28.68 -7.75 -0.23
N LYS A 410 27.97 -7.37 -1.29
CA LYS A 410 27.21 -6.11 -1.34
C LYS A 410 26.08 -6.03 -0.32
N ALA A 411 25.39 -7.15 -0.05
CA ALA A 411 24.35 -7.21 0.99
C ALA A 411 24.93 -7.03 2.39
N VAL A 412 26.03 -7.73 2.72
CA VAL A 412 26.74 -7.65 3.99
C VAL A 412 27.31 -6.25 4.22
N ASN A 413 28.00 -5.68 3.23
CA ASN A 413 28.56 -4.34 3.33
C ASN A 413 27.46 -3.27 3.52
N TYR A 414 26.37 -3.38 2.79
CA TYR A 414 25.22 -2.51 2.98
C TYR A 414 24.67 -2.62 4.41
N PHE A 415 24.46 -3.84 4.89
CA PHE A 415 23.93 -4.10 6.23
C PHE A 415 24.83 -3.52 7.32
N LEU A 416 26.14 -3.73 7.23
CA LEU A 416 27.10 -3.19 8.20
C LEU A 416 27.13 -1.67 8.17
N LYS A 417 27.16 -1.05 6.98
CA LYS A 417 27.11 0.42 6.83
C LYS A 417 25.83 1.01 7.41
N GLU A 418 24.72 0.35 7.21
CA GLU A 418 23.38 0.83 7.61
C GLU A 418 22.95 0.32 9.00
N TYR A 419 23.78 -0.45 9.71
CA TYR A 419 23.40 -1.08 10.98
C TYR A 419 22.85 -0.07 12.01
N THR A 420 23.52 1.04 12.23
CA THR A 420 23.10 2.05 13.21
C THR A 420 21.77 2.72 12.85
N PRO A 421 21.55 3.18 11.60
CA PRO A 421 20.24 3.63 11.14
C PRO A 421 19.14 2.56 11.23
N LEU A 422 19.45 1.30 10.89
CA LEU A 422 18.47 0.20 10.92
C LEU A 422 17.99 -0.10 12.35
N VAL A 423 18.87 -0.12 13.33
CA VAL A 423 18.53 -0.37 14.75
C VAL A 423 17.83 0.85 15.39
N GLY A 424 17.90 2.01 14.75
CA GLY A 424 17.40 3.27 15.27
C GLY A 424 15.92 3.27 15.65
N TYR A 425 15.07 2.45 14.96
CA TYR A 425 13.65 2.36 15.23
C TYR A 425 13.30 1.86 16.65
N LEU A 426 14.20 1.13 17.30
CA LEU A 426 14.00 0.66 18.67
C LEU A 426 13.93 1.78 19.71
N ARG A 427 14.28 3.01 19.34
CA ARG A 427 14.32 4.16 20.27
C ARG A 427 12.93 4.71 20.58
N ASP A 428 12.01 4.62 19.63
CA ASP A 428 10.65 5.15 19.76
C ASP A 428 9.63 4.18 19.14
N GLY A 429 8.53 3.93 19.82
CA GLY A 429 7.50 3.03 19.33
C GLY A 429 6.70 3.56 18.15
N ARG A 430 6.81 4.85 17.83
CA ARG A 430 6.19 5.46 16.63
C ARG A 430 6.94 5.12 15.35
N PHE A 431 8.25 4.84 15.46
CA PHE A 431 9.07 4.54 14.29
C PHE A 431 8.72 3.19 13.69
N GLU A 432 8.78 3.09 12.39
CA GLU A 432 8.55 1.84 11.68
C GLU A 432 9.89 1.12 11.42
N ILE A 433 9.83 -0.19 11.23
CA ILE A 433 11.01 -1.01 10.95
C ILE A 433 11.51 -0.80 9.51
N ASP A 434 10.62 -0.37 8.62
CA ASP A 434 10.92 -0.11 7.21
C ASP A 434 10.07 1.01 6.61
N ASN A 435 10.29 1.29 5.33
CA ASN A 435 9.62 2.33 4.54
C ASN A 435 8.40 1.80 3.76
N ASN A 436 7.90 0.60 4.04
CA ASN A 436 6.85 0.00 3.21
C ASN A 436 5.56 0.85 3.18
N LEU A 437 5.29 1.65 4.20
CA LEU A 437 4.11 2.54 4.21
C LEU A 437 4.23 3.61 3.13
N VAL A 438 5.33 4.36 3.09
CA VAL A 438 5.52 5.36 2.02
C VAL A 438 5.70 4.71 0.64
N GLU A 439 6.31 3.51 0.55
CA GLU A 439 6.37 2.77 -0.73
C GLU A 439 4.95 2.44 -1.24
N ASN A 440 3.99 2.14 -0.34
CA ASN A 440 2.59 1.96 -0.70
C ASN A 440 1.94 3.27 -1.18
N ASP A 441 2.26 4.40 -0.54
CA ASP A 441 1.77 5.72 -0.93
C ASP A 441 2.31 6.17 -2.30
N VAL A 442 3.50 5.69 -2.69
CA VAL A 442 4.07 5.90 -4.04
C VAL A 442 3.31 5.11 -5.12
N ARG A 443 2.70 3.96 -4.79
CA ARG A 443 2.06 3.06 -5.77
C ARG A 443 1.00 3.72 -6.65
N PRO A 444 0.05 4.53 -6.15
CA PRO A 444 -0.92 5.22 -7.00
C PRO A 444 -0.25 6.06 -8.09
N SER A 445 0.78 6.82 -7.73
CA SER A 445 1.56 7.62 -8.69
C SER A 445 2.33 6.75 -9.69
N ALA A 446 2.82 5.58 -9.27
CA ALA A 446 3.49 4.64 -10.16
C ALA A 446 2.52 4.01 -11.17
N VAL A 447 1.27 3.75 -10.77
CA VAL A 447 0.18 3.32 -11.67
C VAL A 447 -0.21 4.47 -12.60
N GLY A 448 -0.42 5.67 -12.05
CA GLY A 448 -0.75 6.88 -12.79
C GLY A 448 0.29 7.18 -13.88
N ARG A 449 1.58 7.10 -13.55
CA ARG A 449 2.69 7.28 -14.49
C ARG A 449 2.60 6.36 -15.71
N ARG A 450 2.21 5.11 -15.53
CA ARG A 450 2.03 4.16 -16.63
C ARG A 450 0.83 4.50 -17.53
N ARG A 451 -0.21 5.10 -16.93
CA ARG A 451 -1.44 5.51 -17.62
C ARG A 451 -1.30 6.89 -18.29
N TRP A 452 -0.57 7.80 -17.65
CA TRP A 452 -0.40 9.16 -18.14
C TRP A 452 0.73 9.30 -19.17
N LEU A 453 1.64 8.33 -19.28
CA LEU A 453 2.81 8.26 -20.13
C LEU A 453 3.86 9.31 -19.78
N PHE A 454 3.48 10.59 -19.72
CA PHE A 454 4.36 11.71 -19.42
C PHE A 454 3.68 12.70 -18.48
N ILE A 455 4.49 13.39 -17.70
CA ILE A 455 4.11 14.66 -17.07
C ILE A 455 4.60 15.75 -18.04
N GLY A 456 3.67 16.55 -18.56
CA GLY A 456 3.98 17.66 -19.48
C GLY A 456 4.06 18.99 -18.74
N HIS A 457 4.69 19.98 -19.40
CA HIS A 457 4.57 21.39 -19.05
C HIS A 457 3.21 21.93 -19.43
#